data_c04bc6879d4698aa9069866b04a63459
#
_entry.id   c04bc6879d4698aa9069866b04a63459
#
_cell.length_a   1.000
_cell.length_b   1.000
_cell.length_c   1.000
_cell.angle_alpha   90.00
_cell.angle_beta   90.00
_cell.angle_gamma   90.00
#
_symmetry.space_group_name_H-M   'P 1'
#
loop_
_entity.id
_entity.type
_entity.pdbx_description
1 polymer ?
#
loop_
_entity_poly.entity_id
_entity_poly.type
_entity_poly.pdbx_seq_one_letter_code
_entity_poly.pdbx_strand_id
1 'polypeptide(L)'
;MITKDKALSMIGLAARAGKVASGEFSTEKAVKSSKAHLVIVALDASDNTKKMFRNMCDFYKVPFHTYGTKEELGHWSGKEQRASICILDEGFARSIVEKISLNMEV
;
A
#
# COMPACT_ATOMS: atom_id res chain seq x y z
N MET A 1 -17.90 7.74 2.02
CA MET A 1 -18.11 6.30 2.25
C MET A 1 -17.61 5.91 3.64
N ILE A 2 -18.43 5.16 4.36
CA ILE A 2 -18.03 4.63 5.66
C ILE A 2 -17.57 3.20 5.46
N THR A 3 -16.39 2.86 5.98
CA THR A 3 -15.90 1.50 5.92
C THR A 3 -15.60 0.99 7.33
N LYS A 4 -15.79 -0.31 7.53
CA LYS A 4 -15.37 -0.99 8.76
C LYS A 4 -13.93 -1.50 8.64
N ASP A 5 -13.34 -1.39 7.46
CA ASP A 5 -11.95 -1.82 7.23
C ASP A 5 -10.99 -0.77 7.77
N LYS A 6 -10.37 -1.08 8.89
CA LYS A 6 -9.48 -0.14 9.57
C LYS A 6 -8.18 0.08 8.81
N ALA A 7 -7.74 -0.93 8.05
CA ALA A 7 -6.53 -0.79 7.25
C ALA A 7 -6.76 0.22 6.12
N LEU A 8 -7.87 0.09 5.39
CA LEU A 8 -8.22 1.02 4.32
C LEU A 8 -8.44 2.44 4.87
N SER A 9 -9.12 2.56 6.02
CA SER A 9 -9.30 3.87 6.66
C SER A 9 -7.96 4.52 7.00
N MET A 10 -7.01 3.74 7.50
CA MET A 10 -5.70 4.27 7.84
C MET A 10 -4.91 4.70 6.60
N ILE A 11 -5.07 3.97 5.50
CA ILE A 11 -4.49 4.39 4.22
C ILE A 11 -5.06 5.77 3.82
N GLY A 12 -6.36 5.97 4.00
CA GLY A 12 -7.00 7.25 3.73
C GLY A 12 -6.44 8.38 4.58
N LEU A 13 -6.18 8.11 5.86
CA LEU A 13 -5.57 9.11 6.75
C LEU A 13 -4.15 9.43 6.31
N ALA A 14 -3.37 8.41 5.97
CA ALA A 14 -2.00 8.61 5.48
C ALA A 14 -1.99 9.43 4.19
N ALA A 15 -2.94 9.17 3.29
CA ALA A 15 -3.05 9.90 2.03
C ALA A 15 -3.35 11.39 2.29
N ARG A 16 -4.27 11.67 3.21
CA ARG A 16 -4.59 13.06 3.56
C ARG A 16 -3.41 13.78 4.23
N ALA A 17 -2.55 13.03 4.88
CA ALA A 17 -1.35 13.59 5.49
C ALA A 17 -0.20 13.75 4.48
N GLY A 18 -0.41 13.41 3.21
CA GLY A 18 0.62 13.49 2.18
C GLY A 18 1.68 12.39 2.28
N LYS A 19 1.33 11.25 2.90
CA LYS A 19 2.28 10.17 3.17
C LYS A 19 2.03 8.92 2.33
N VAL A 20 1.37 9.06 1.19
CA VAL A 20 1.11 7.96 0.25
C VAL A 20 1.58 8.37 -1.15
N ALA A 21 2.32 7.49 -1.80
CA ALA A 21 2.57 7.59 -3.23
C ALA A 21 1.82 6.43 -3.90
N SER A 22 1.24 6.67 -5.06
CA SER A 22 0.41 5.65 -5.71
C SER A 22 0.78 5.48 -7.17
N GLY A 23 0.57 4.26 -7.68
CA GLY A 23 0.88 3.90 -9.05
C GLY A 23 2.24 3.25 -9.14
N GLU A 24 2.46 2.54 -10.26
CA GLU A 24 3.68 1.76 -10.44
C GLU A 24 4.95 2.60 -10.39
N PHE A 25 4.97 3.70 -11.15
CA PHE A 25 6.15 4.55 -11.24
C PHE A 25 6.51 5.17 -9.88
N SER A 26 5.53 5.77 -9.21
CA SER A 26 5.77 6.45 -7.94
C SER A 26 6.16 5.49 -6.83
N THR A 27 5.54 4.31 -6.81
CA THR A 27 5.86 3.27 -5.82
C THR A 27 7.28 2.77 -6.03
N GLU A 28 7.65 2.46 -7.26
CA GLU A 28 8.99 2.01 -7.60
C GLU A 28 10.04 3.06 -7.20
N LYS A 29 9.78 4.31 -7.55
CA LYS A 29 10.69 5.41 -7.23
C LYS A 29 10.88 5.54 -5.72
N ALA A 30 9.81 5.44 -4.94
CA ALA A 30 9.88 5.56 -3.49
C ALA A 30 10.67 4.41 -2.87
N VAL A 31 10.49 3.18 -3.37
CA VAL A 31 11.24 2.03 -2.89
C VAL A 31 12.73 2.21 -3.16
N LYS A 32 13.08 2.56 -4.39
CA LYS A 32 14.48 2.68 -4.81
C LYS A 32 15.20 3.86 -4.17
N SER A 33 14.47 4.88 -3.73
CA SER A 33 15.05 6.06 -3.07
C SER A 33 15.01 5.97 -1.54
N SER A 34 14.66 4.81 -1.00
CA SER A 34 14.58 4.54 0.44
C SER A 34 13.56 5.40 1.18
N LYS A 35 12.51 5.82 0.49
CA LYS A 35 11.44 6.61 1.09
C LYS A 35 10.21 5.77 1.46
N ALA A 36 10.10 4.56 0.92
CA ALA A 36 8.95 3.69 1.16
C ALA A 36 9.16 2.90 2.46
N HIS A 37 8.13 2.90 3.30
CA HIS A 37 8.12 2.12 4.54
C HIS A 37 7.18 0.92 4.45
N LEU A 38 6.33 0.86 3.42
CA LEU A 38 5.41 -0.24 3.18
C LEU A 38 4.92 -0.13 1.75
N VAL A 39 4.90 -1.25 1.04
CA VAL A 39 4.29 -1.33 -0.29
C VAL A 39 3.07 -2.24 -0.20
N ILE A 40 1.96 -1.78 -0.74
CA ILE A 40 0.71 -2.55 -0.82
C ILE A 40 0.34 -2.70 -2.29
N VAL A 41 0.13 -3.94 -2.71
CA VAL A 41 -0.32 -4.25 -4.07
C VAL A 41 -1.71 -4.87 -3.98
N ALA A 42 -2.61 -4.45 -4.86
CA ALA A 42 -3.99 -4.92 -4.87
C ALA A 42 -4.07 -6.42 -5.11
N LEU A 43 -5.02 -7.07 -4.45
CA LEU A 43 -5.24 -8.51 -4.62
C LEU A 43 -5.61 -8.86 -6.06
N ASP A 44 -6.28 -7.95 -6.77
CA ASP A 44 -6.68 -8.14 -8.17
C ASP A 44 -5.68 -7.54 -9.15
N ALA A 45 -4.48 -7.19 -8.70
CA ALA A 45 -3.40 -6.82 -9.60
C ALA A 45 -2.90 -8.06 -10.34
N SER A 46 -2.23 -7.86 -11.48
CA SER A 46 -1.70 -8.98 -12.25
C SER A 46 -0.60 -9.71 -11.47
N ASP A 47 -0.39 -10.99 -11.80
CA ASP A 47 0.65 -11.78 -11.16
C ASP A 47 2.04 -11.17 -11.43
N ASN A 48 2.25 -10.61 -12.62
CA ASN A 48 3.50 -9.94 -12.94
C ASN A 48 3.75 -8.72 -12.05
N THR A 49 2.72 -7.92 -11.81
CA THR A 49 2.83 -6.75 -10.92
C THR A 49 3.14 -7.17 -9.50
N LYS A 50 2.44 -8.18 -8.99
CA LYS A 50 2.69 -8.70 -7.64
C LYS A 50 4.10 -9.22 -7.50
N LYS A 51 4.57 -10.00 -8.46
CA LYS A 51 5.91 -10.59 -8.43
C LYS A 51 6.98 -9.51 -8.50
N MET A 52 6.80 -8.54 -9.40
CA MET A 52 7.74 -7.44 -9.57
C MET A 52 7.96 -6.68 -8.26
N PHE A 53 6.87 -6.28 -7.61
CA PHE A 53 6.97 -5.51 -6.37
C PHE A 53 7.46 -6.36 -5.20
N ARG A 54 7.05 -7.63 -5.15
CA ARG A 54 7.55 -8.53 -4.10
C ARG A 54 9.06 -8.67 -4.19
N ASN A 55 9.59 -8.90 -5.38
CA ASN A 55 11.03 -9.05 -5.60
C ASN A 55 11.77 -7.74 -5.29
N MET A 56 11.21 -6.62 -5.71
CA MET A 56 11.80 -5.31 -5.46
C MET A 56 11.86 -5.02 -3.96
N CYS A 57 10.77 -5.25 -3.25
CA CYS A 57 10.71 -5.00 -1.80
C CYS A 57 11.62 -5.94 -1.04
N ASP A 58 11.76 -7.18 -1.51
CA ASP A 58 12.69 -8.13 -0.90
C ASP A 58 14.13 -7.62 -1.03
N PHE A 59 14.50 -7.14 -2.21
CA PHE A 59 15.83 -6.61 -2.46
C PHE A 59 16.13 -5.36 -1.62
N TYR A 60 15.19 -4.43 -1.55
CA TYR A 60 15.38 -3.17 -0.83
C TYR A 60 14.97 -3.23 0.64
N LYS A 61 14.54 -4.40 1.11
CA LYS A 61 14.13 -4.62 2.51
C LYS A 61 12.97 -3.73 2.94
N VAL A 62 11.97 -3.62 2.09
CA VAL A 62 10.74 -2.87 2.38
C VAL A 62 9.62 -3.87 2.65
N PRO A 63 8.83 -3.70 3.72
CA PRO A 63 7.67 -4.56 3.96
C PRO A 63 6.71 -4.54 2.77
N PHE A 64 6.19 -5.71 2.40
CA PHE A 64 5.30 -5.88 1.25
C PHE A 64 4.07 -6.66 1.66
N HIS A 65 2.89 -6.19 1.28
CA HIS A 65 1.63 -6.88 1.49
C HIS A 65 0.74 -6.77 0.26
N THR A 66 -0.08 -7.80 0.04
CA THR A 66 -1.18 -7.70 -0.91
C THR A 66 -2.45 -7.47 -0.08
N TYR A 67 -3.22 -6.45 -0.45
CA TYR A 67 -4.42 -6.10 0.30
C TYR A 67 -5.34 -5.21 -0.52
N GLY A 68 -6.65 -5.43 -0.38
CA GLY A 68 -7.64 -4.63 -1.05
C GLY A 68 -7.69 -4.85 -2.56
N THR A 69 -8.59 -4.12 -3.21
CA THR A 69 -8.71 -4.14 -4.66
C THR A 69 -8.08 -2.89 -5.26
N LYS A 70 -7.85 -2.89 -6.58
CA LYS A 70 -7.36 -1.69 -7.27
C LYS A 70 -8.30 -0.51 -7.06
N GLU A 71 -9.61 -0.77 -7.05
CA GLU A 71 -10.60 0.27 -6.81
C GLU A 71 -10.47 0.83 -5.40
N GLU A 72 -10.34 -0.04 -4.40
CA GLU A 72 -10.20 0.38 -3.00
C GLU A 72 -8.92 1.16 -2.75
N LEU A 73 -7.79 0.65 -3.25
CA LEU A 73 -6.53 1.35 -3.07
C LEU A 73 -6.54 2.71 -3.74
N GLY A 74 -7.15 2.80 -4.93
CA GLY A 74 -7.30 4.08 -5.61
C GLY A 74 -8.18 5.03 -4.80
N HIS A 75 -9.36 4.55 -4.38
CA HIS A 75 -10.31 5.37 -3.63
C HIS A 75 -9.68 5.97 -2.36
N TRP A 76 -9.08 5.11 -1.54
CA TRP A 76 -8.54 5.56 -0.25
C TRP A 76 -7.26 6.40 -0.39
N SER A 77 -6.55 6.29 -1.51
CA SER A 77 -5.41 7.17 -1.79
C SER A 77 -5.81 8.47 -2.49
N GLY A 78 -7.11 8.68 -2.72
CA GLY A 78 -7.61 9.88 -3.39
C GLY A 78 -7.39 9.89 -4.89
N LYS A 79 -7.34 8.73 -5.51
CA LYS A 79 -7.07 8.55 -6.93
C LYS A 79 -8.13 7.64 -7.56
N GLU A 80 -8.00 7.38 -8.85
CA GLU A 80 -8.76 6.33 -9.51
C GLU A 80 -8.12 4.99 -9.18
N GLN A 81 -8.38 3.94 -9.95
CA GLN A 81 -7.83 2.62 -9.65
C GLN A 81 -6.30 2.64 -9.56
N ARG A 82 -5.76 1.97 -8.55
CA ARG A 82 -4.31 1.84 -8.36
C ARG A 82 -3.95 0.40 -8.00
N ALA A 83 -3.08 -0.21 -8.80
CA ALA A 83 -2.60 -1.57 -8.52
C ALA A 83 -1.59 -1.58 -7.38
N SER A 84 -0.90 -0.47 -7.14
CA SER A 84 0.12 -0.38 -6.10
C SER A 84 0.11 0.99 -5.44
N ILE A 85 0.40 0.99 -4.15
CA ILE A 85 0.63 2.21 -3.39
C ILE A 85 1.78 1.95 -2.43
N CYS A 86 2.41 3.01 -1.94
CA CYS A 86 3.37 2.87 -0.86
C CYS A 86 3.13 3.92 0.20
N ILE A 87 3.52 3.59 1.41
CA ILE A 87 3.37 4.46 2.58
C ILE A 87 4.73 5.06 2.87
N LEU A 88 4.80 6.38 2.98
CA LEU A 88 6.04 7.15 3.09
C LEU A 88 6.40 7.51 4.53
N ASP A 89 5.62 7.03 5.49
CA ASP A 89 5.80 7.35 6.90
C ASP A 89 5.82 6.06 7.72
N GLU A 90 6.80 5.91 8.57
CA GLU A 90 6.97 4.70 9.37
C GLU A 90 5.80 4.44 10.32
N GLY A 91 5.29 5.48 10.98
CA GLY A 91 4.18 5.35 11.91
C GLY A 91 2.91 4.86 11.25
N PHE A 92 2.55 5.46 10.12
CA PHE A 92 1.40 5.01 9.35
C PHE A 92 1.61 3.59 8.82
N ALA A 93 2.82 3.30 8.31
CA ALA A 93 3.11 1.97 7.77
C ALA A 93 2.93 0.89 8.84
N ARG A 94 3.45 1.11 10.03
CA ARG A 94 3.34 0.17 11.14
C ARG A 94 1.89 -0.06 11.54
N SER A 95 1.12 1.02 11.63
CA SER A 95 -0.30 0.95 11.97
C SER A 95 -1.11 0.19 10.91
N ILE A 96 -0.81 0.43 9.63
CA ILE A 96 -1.51 -0.26 8.55
C ILE A 96 -1.20 -1.75 8.55
N VAL A 97 0.06 -2.14 8.73
CA VAL A 97 0.45 -3.55 8.80
C VAL A 97 -0.27 -4.25 9.94
N GLU A 98 -0.35 -3.61 11.11
CA GLU A 98 -1.07 -4.17 12.24
C GLU A 98 -2.53 -4.44 11.90
N LYS A 99 -3.19 -3.49 11.25
CA LYS A 99 -4.60 -3.61 10.89
C LYS A 99 -4.84 -4.64 9.80
N ILE A 100 -3.92 -4.76 8.85
CA ILE A 100 -3.99 -5.83 7.84
C ILE A 100 -3.91 -7.19 8.54
N SER A 101 -2.98 -7.35 9.48
CA SER A 101 -2.80 -8.61 10.21
C SER A 101 -4.03 -8.98 11.00
N LEU A 102 -4.68 -8.03 11.65
CA LEU A 102 -5.92 -8.26 12.40
C LEU A 102 -7.04 -8.74 11.48
N ASN A 103 -7.17 -8.14 10.31
CA ASN A 103 -8.21 -8.53 9.36
C ASN A 103 -7.98 -9.94 8.80
N MET A 104 -6.75 -10.38 8.72
CA MET A 104 -6.41 -11.71 8.19
C MET A 104 -6.57 -12.82 9.23
N GLU A 105 -6.71 -12.50 10.48
CA GLU A 105 -6.86 -13.48 11.57
C GLU A 105 -8.30 -13.90 11.83
N VAL A 106 -9.26 -13.31 11.15
CA VAL A 106 -10.68 -13.59 11.37
C VAL A 106 -11.13 -14.89 10.70
#